data_9aed0ed3a49a84863d09cfda39f0cc1f
#
_entry.id   9aed0ed3a49a84863d09cfda39f0cc1f
#
_cell.length_a   1.000
_cell.length_b   1.000
_cell.length_c   1.000
_cell.angle_alpha   90.00
_cell.angle_beta   90.00
_cell.angle_gamma   90.00
#
_symmetry.space_group_name_H-M   'P 1'
#
loop_
_entity.id
_entity.type
_entity.pdbx_description
1 polymer ?
#
loop_
_entity_poly.entity_id
_entity_poly.type
_entity_poly.pdbx_seq_one_letter_code
_entity_poly.pdbx_strand_id
1 'polypeptide(L)'
;MAKPKIGIRPIIDGRWGGVRESLEEKTMAMAQASKQLIEENVFYTDGTPIECVISPCTIGGGAEAAKCADYFATQNVCATLSVTPCWCYGSETMDLDPLTVKAVWGFNGTERPGAVYLAAAMAAHAQRGLPAFSIYGRNVQDADDNSIPADVAEKILRFARCAAAVGQMRNKAYVGIGAVAMGIAGSNCDAQFLQEYLGIRAEWVDMSEVLRRYQLDIYDQEAFEKAYAWTRAHCKEGFDKNANPHDRARKEYEWDFVVKMTLICRDILLGNEKLNDIGRHEEALGRNAILGGFQGQRMWTDFMPNGDFTEAILNSSFDWNGRKEPLTFATENDGLNGLAMLFGKLLTGTASVFADVRTYWSPEAVQRVTGKTPQGPAAGGFIHLINSGAAALDATGVCKDETGKNLIKKWWNVTEEDIEAMTAATDWCPADLGYFRGGGFSSHFKTRAEMPVTMIRVNLIKGVGPVLQLAEGYTVTLPDEIHNVLDQRTDPTWPTTWFVPRLTGKGAFQDVYSVMANWGANHGSLTYGHIGKDLITLASMLRIPVSLHNVADDDLYRPHAWASFGTKEPESADYRACAAYGPLYR
;
A
#
# COMPACT_ATOMS: atom_id res chain seq x y z
N MET A 1 6.12 -10.59 16.86
CA MET A 1 4.66 -10.64 17.13
C MET A 1 4.04 -11.70 16.24
N ALA A 2 2.91 -12.33 16.68
CA ALA A 2 2.21 -13.32 15.86
C ALA A 2 1.62 -12.66 14.59
N LYS A 3 1.85 -13.29 13.44
CA LYS A 3 1.29 -12.82 12.15
C LYS A 3 -0.23 -13.00 12.12
N PRO A 4 -0.98 -12.09 11.48
CA PRO A 4 -2.42 -12.25 11.31
C PRO A 4 -2.74 -13.38 10.33
N LYS A 5 -3.67 -14.26 10.67
CA LYS A 5 -4.04 -15.43 9.88
C LYS A 5 -5.43 -15.30 9.27
N ILE A 6 -5.69 -16.06 8.21
CA ILE A 6 -7.04 -16.23 7.65
C ILE A 6 -7.65 -17.53 8.19
N GLY A 7 -8.81 -17.42 8.83
CA GLY A 7 -9.57 -18.55 9.33
C GLY A 7 -10.50 -19.13 8.25
N ILE A 8 -10.41 -20.42 8.01
CA ILE A 8 -11.30 -21.09 7.06
C ILE A 8 -12.33 -21.90 7.84
N ARG A 9 -13.60 -21.65 7.55
CA ARG A 9 -14.77 -22.19 8.25
C ARG A 9 -15.53 -23.16 7.32
N PRO A 10 -15.33 -24.48 7.47
CA PRO A 10 -16.07 -25.49 6.71
C PRO A 10 -17.50 -25.59 7.26
N ILE A 11 -18.48 -25.06 6.53
CA ILE A 11 -19.89 -25.03 6.91
C ILE A 11 -20.61 -26.21 6.28
N ILE A 12 -21.38 -26.93 7.10
CA ILE A 12 -22.03 -28.19 6.69
C ILE A 12 -23.48 -28.22 7.16
N ASP A 13 -24.30 -29.02 6.49
CA ASP A 13 -25.65 -29.33 6.97
C ASP A 13 -25.60 -30.05 8.33
N GLY A 14 -26.23 -29.47 9.34
CA GLY A 14 -26.18 -30.00 10.70
C GLY A 14 -27.03 -31.23 10.97
N ARG A 15 -27.81 -31.74 9.98
CA ARG A 15 -28.72 -32.86 10.15
C ARG A 15 -28.01 -34.21 10.07
N TRP A 16 -27.95 -34.91 11.19
CA TRP A 16 -27.43 -36.28 11.29
C TRP A 16 -28.39 -37.32 10.73
N GLY A 17 -27.86 -38.51 10.46
CA GLY A 17 -28.65 -39.63 9.91
C GLY A 17 -28.55 -39.77 8.40
N GLY A 18 -27.38 -39.46 7.84
CA GLY A 18 -27.01 -39.65 6.44
C GLY A 18 -26.74 -38.38 5.65
N VAL A 19 -27.34 -37.23 6.02
CA VAL A 19 -27.12 -35.98 5.28
C VAL A 19 -25.73 -35.41 5.58
N ARG A 20 -25.44 -35.16 6.83
CA ARG A 20 -24.15 -34.60 7.27
C ARG A 20 -22.99 -35.52 6.90
N GLU A 21 -23.12 -36.80 7.22
CA GLU A 21 -22.10 -37.81 6.99
C GLU A 21 -21.70 -37.90 5.51
N SER A 22 -22.65 -37.72 4.60
CA SER A 22 -22.38 -37.74 3.16
C SER A 22 -21.65 -36.49 2.63
N LEU A 23 -21.49 -35.46 3.43
CA LEU A 23 -20.92 -34.15 3.05
C LEU A 23 -19.61 -33.81 3.77
N GLU A 24 -19.23 -34.53 4.83
CA GLU A 24 -18.06 -34.22 5.66
C GLU A 24 -16.78 -34.13 4.81
N GLU A 25 -16.54 -35.14 3.96
CA GLU A 25 -15.34 -35.20 3.13
C GLU A 25 -15.27 -34.01 2.15
N LYS A 26 -16.36 -33.75 1.42
CA LYS A 26 -16.42 -32.65 0.45
C LYS A 26 -16.26 -31.29 1.13
N THR A 27 -16.91 -31.09 2.27
CA THR A 27 -16.84 -29.81 3.01
C THR A 27 -15.42 -29.53 3.48
N MET A 28 -14.74 -30.55 4.01
CA MET A 28 -13.36 -30.40 4.46
C MET A 28 -12.39 -30.27 3.29
N ALA A 29 -12.63 -30.97 2.16
CA ALA A 29 -11.82 -30.81 0.94
C ALA A 29 -11.89 -29.38 0.38
N MET A 30 -13.07 -28.76 0.37
CA MET A 30 -13.22 -27.34 -0.02
C MET A 30 -12.40 -26.41 0.89
N ALA A 31 -12.41 -26.67 2.20
CA ALA A 31 -11.63 -25.85 3.16
C ALA A 31 -10.13 -26.01 2.94
N GLN A 32 -9.65 -27.25 2.73
CA GLN A 32 -8.25 -27.53 2.46
C GLN A 32 -7.78 -26.95 1.13
N ALA A 33 -8.57 -27.09 0.06
CA ALA A 33 -8.27 -26.51 -1.24
C ALA A 33 -8.20 -24.96 -1.18
N SER A 34 -9.11 -24.33 -0.42
CA SER A 34 -9.07 -22.89 -0.20
C SER A 34 -7.83 -22.46 0.57
N LYS A 35 -7.44 -23.20 1.62
CA LYS A 35 -6.20 -22.97 2.37
C LYS A 35 -4.99 -23.04 1.45
N GLN A 36 -4.86 -24.11 0.69
CA GLN A 36 -3.75 -24.33 -0.23
C GLN A 36 -3.68 -23.20 -1.27
N LEU A 37 -4.82 -22.87 -1.92
CA LEU A 37 -4.89 -21.78 -2.90
C LEU A 37 -4.38 -20.47 -2.32
N ILE A 38 -4.77 -20.11 -1.10
CA ILE A 38 -4.36 -18.86 -0.46
C ILE A 38 -2.88 -18.90 -0.11
N GLU A 39 -2.39 -19.93 0.56
CA GLU A 39 -1.01 -20.03 1.02
C GLU A 39 0.02 -20.09 -0.12
N GLU A 40 -0.36 -20.64 -1.29
CA GLU A 40 0.51 -20.66 -2.47
C GLU A 40 0.59 -19.32 -3.22
N ASN A 41 -0.41 -18.43 -3.06
CA ASN A 41 -0.54 -17.24 -3.92
C ASN A 41 -0.56 -15.90 -3.18
N VAL A 42 -0.74 -15.89 -1.87
CA VAL A 42 -0.80 -14.65 -1.07
C VAL A 42 0.34 -14.61 -0.07
N PHE A 43 0.95 -13.42 0.05
CA PHE A 43 2.15 -13.24 0.87
C PHE A 43 1.97 -12.10 1.86
N TYR A 44 2.61 -12.19 3.01
CA TYR A 44 2.84 -11.05 3.91
C TYR A 44 3.85 -10.08 3.28
N THR A 45 3.95 -8.88 3.84
CA THR A 45 4.95 -7.91 3.37
C THR A 45 6.39 -8.35 3.56
N ASP A 46 6.67 -9.30 4.43
CA ASP A 46 8.01 -9.88 4.61
C ASP A 46 8.36 -10.95 3.56
N GLY A 47 7.49 -11.17 2.57
CA GLY A 47 7.69 -12.12 1.47
C GLY A 47 7.38 -13.58 1.83
N THR A 48 6.95 -13.88 3.05
CA THR A 48 6.52 -15.23 3.42
C THR A 48 5.06 -15.49 3.05
N PRO A 49 4.69 -16.74 2.72
CA PRO A 49 3.29 -17.11 2.46
C PRO A 49 2.38 -16.74 3.63
N ILE A 50 1.14 -16.32 3.32
CA ILE A 50 0.15 -16.09 4.36
C ILE A 50 -0.21 -17.41 5.05
N GLU A 51 -0.49 -17.34 6.35
CA GLU A 51 -0.91 -18.51 7.12
C GLU A 51 -2.45 -18.58 7.18
N CYS A 52 -2.99 -19.77 6.88
CA CYS A 52 -4.41 -20.08 7.05
C CYS A 52 -4.60 -21.15 8.14
N VAL A 53 -5.66 -21.00 8.93
CA VAL A 53 -6.07 -22.00 9.92
C VAL A 53 -7.49 -22.47 9.61
N ILE A 54 -7.72 -23.77 9.64
CA ILE A 54 -9.05 -24.36 9.43
C ILE A 54 -9.68 -24.59 10.81
N SER A 55 -11.00 -24.37 10.94
CA SER A 55 -11.78 -24.76 12.12
C SER A 55 -11.48 -26.20 12.54
N PRO A 56 -11.38 -26.50 13.84
CA PRO A 56 -11.08 -27.86 14.31
C PRO A 56 -12.18 -28.88 14.00
N CYS A 57 -13.35 -28.44 13.54
CA CYS A 57 -14.46 -29.27 13.11
C CYS A 57 -15.24 -28.59 11.98
N THR A 58 -16.03 -29.35 11.24
CA THR A 58 -17.09 -28.83 10.38
C THR A 58 -18.16 -28.15 11.25
N ILE A 59 -18.81 -27.12 10.71
CA ILE A 59 -19.72 -26.25 11.47
C ILE A 59 -21.13 -26.45 10.95
N GLY A 60 -21.92 -27.25 11.65
CA GLY A 60 -23.32 -27.54 11.32
C GLY A 60 -24.31 -26.89 12.28
N GLY A 61 -23.84 -26.19 13.32
CA GLY A 61 -24.68 -25.54 14.31
C GLY A 61 -23.92 -24.61 15.25
N GLY A 62 -24.65 -23.96 16.16
CA GLY A 62 -24.12 -22.91 17.04
C GLY A 62 -22.99 -23.36 17.97
N ALA A 63 -23.05 -24.58 18.50
CA ALA A 63 -22.01 -25.09 19.39
C ALA A 63 -20.66 -25.28 18.66
N GLU A 64 -20.68 -25.71 17.40
CA GLU A 64 -19.47 -25.87 16.58
C GLU A 64 -18.96 -24.51 16.11
N ALA A 65 -19.86 -23.56 15.79
CA ALA A 65 -19.51 -22.19 15.49
C ALA A 65 -18.80 -21.51 16.66
N ALA A 66 -19.27 -21.73 17.90
CA ALA A 66 -18.61 -21.21 19.11
C ALA A 66 -17.22 -21.82 19.30
N LYS A 67 -17.06 -23.16 19.16
CA LYS A 67 -15.73 -23.80 19.22
C LYS A 67 -14.76 -23.25 18.16
N CYS A 68 -15.26 -22.97 16.95
CA CYS A 68 -14.46 -22.34 15.90
C CYS A 68 -14.03 -20.92 16.32
N ALA A 69 -14.94 -20.11 16.86
CA ALA A 69 -14.65 -18.76 17.31
C ALA A 69 -13.60 -18.75 18.43
N ASP A 70 -13.75 -19.59 19.46
CA ASP A 70 -12.79 -19.74 20.54
C ASP A 70 -11.39 -20.15 20.02
N TYR A 71 -11.33 -21.10 19.11
CA TYR A 71 -10.08 -21.50 18.49
C TYR A 71 -9.44 -20.35 17.70
N PHE A 72 -10.19 -19.65 16.85
CA PHE A 72 -9.68 -18.57 16.03
C PHE A 72 -9.19 -17.38 16.86
N ALA A 73 -9.82 -17.11 18.00
CA ALA A 73 -9.35 -16.09 18.94
C ALA A 73 -7.91 -16.36 19.43
N THR A 74 -7.54 -17.63 19.61
CA THR A 74 -6.17 -18.02 20.02
C THR A 74 -5.16 -17.98 18.87
N GLN A 75 -5.61 -17.94 17.62
CA GLN A 75 -4.78 -18.03 16.41
C GLN A 75 -4.45 -16.71 15.75
N ASN A 76 -4.86 -15.57 16.32
CA ASN A 76 -4.72 -14.24 15.73
C ASN A 76 -5.37 -14.14 14.35
N VAL A 77 -6.58 -14.68 14.19
CA VAL A 77 -7.34 -14.61 12.94
C VAL A 77 -7.85 -13.17 12.73
N CYS A 78 -7.58 -12.60 11.56
CA CYS A 78 -8.04 -11.26 11.17
C CYS A 78 -9.20 -11.27 10.17
N ALA A 79 -9.39 -12.39 9.48
CA ALA A 79 -10.44 -12.55 8.49
C ALA A 79 -10.91 -14.01 8.42
N THR A 80 -12.14 -14.22 7.99
CA THR A 80 -12.71 -15.57 7.83
C THR A 80 -13.26 -15.80 6.43
N LEU A 81 -12.99 -17.00 5.89
CA LEU A 81 -13.61 -17.53 4.70
C LEU A 81 -14.47 -18.74 5.08
N SER A 82 -15.79 -18.59 5.04
CA SER A 82 -16.72 -19.70 5.17
C SER A 82 -16.91 -20.39 3.82
N VAL A 83 -16.79 -21.71 3.78
CA VAL A 83 -16.99 -22.51 2.55
C VAL A 83 -18.07 -23.56 2.78
N THR A 84 -18.95 -23.76 1.82
CA THR A 84 -20.02 -24.76 1.95
C THR A 84 -20.42 -25.39 0.62
N PRO A 85 -20.55 -26.74 0.56
CA PRO A 85 -21.07 -27.42 -0.61
C PRO A 85 -22.61 -27.48 -0.65
N CYS A 86 -23.29 -27.05 0.42
CA CYS A 86 -24.71 -27.38 0.62
C CYS A 86 -25.48 -26.32 1.39
N TRP A 87 -26.76 -26.53 1.57
CA TRP A 87 -27.60 -25.82 2.52
C TRP A 87 -27.11 -26.11 3.96
N CYS A 88 -27.13 -25.07 4.80
CA CYS A 88 -26.77 -25.15 6.23
C CYS A 88 -27.67 -24.21 7.03
N TYR A 89 -27.66 -24.33 8.36
CA TYR A 89 -28.34 -23.38 9.24
C TYR A 89 -27.62 -22.02 9.22
N GLY A 90 -28.28 -21.01 8.65
CA GLY A 90 -27.64 -19.75 8.32
C GLY A 90 -27.15 -18.95 9.53
N SER A 91 -28.06 -18.62 10.47
CA SER A 91 -27.72 -17.76 11.62
C SER A 91 -26.80 -18.41 12.63
N GLU A 92 -26.94 -19.72 12.81
CA GLU A 92 -26.24 -20.50 13.84
C GLU A 92 -24.78 -20.77 13.47
N THR A 93 -24.46 -20.76 12.18
CA THR A 93 -23.15 -21.14 11.66
C THR A 93 -22.28 -19.98 11.23
N MET A 94 -22.83 -18.75 11.13
CA MET A 94 -22.11 -17.58 10.67
C MET A 94 -21.04 -17.11 11.67
N ASP A 95 -20.06 -16.38 11.15
CA ASP A 95 -19.07 -15.68 11.96
C ASP A 95 -19.68 -14.39 12.54
N LEU A 96 -19.72 -14.29 13.87
CA LEU A 96 -20.29 -13.15 14.59
C LEU A 96 -19.24 -12.15 15.11
N ASP A 97 -17.94 -12.41 14.96
CA ASP A 97 -16.91 -11.47 15.40
C ASP A 97 -16.95 -10.18 14.58
N PRO A 98 -17.24 -9.00 15.18
CA PRO A 98 -17.33 -7.75 14.45
C PRO A 98 -15.99 -7.26 13.88
N LEU A 99 -14.86 -7.75 14.41
CA LEU A 99 -13.51 -7.28 14.06
C LEU A 99 -12.84 -8.11 12.95
N THR A 100 -13.45 -9.22 12.54
CA THR A 100 -12.95 -10.01 11.40
C THR A 100 -13.60 -9.56 10.10
N VAL A 101 -12.83 -9.52 9.02
CA VAL A 101 -13.37 -9.36 7.66
C VAL A 101 -13.89 -10.71 7.17
N LYS A 102 -15.03 -10.75 6.49
CA LYS A 102 -15.76 -11.99 6.20
C LYS A 102 -16.01 -12.20 4.73
N ALA A 103 -15.78 -13.44 4.25
CA ALA A 103 -16.27 -13.91 2.97
C ALA A 103 -16.98 -15.26 3.11
N VAL A 104 -17.90 -15.54 2.20
CA VAL A 104 -18.60 -16.82 2.12
C VAL A 104 -18.56 -17.32 0.69
N TRP A 105 -18.04 -18.53 0.49
CA TRP A 105 -18.09 -19.25 -0.77
C TRP A 105 -19.16 -20.34 -0.72
N GLY A 106 -20.23 -20.16 -1.49
CA GLY A 106 -21.26 -21.17 -1.73
C GLY A 106 -20.99 -21.92 -3.02
N PHE A 107 -20.90 -23.24 -2.95
CA PHE A 107 -20.71 -24.11 -4.10
C PHE A 107 -21.88 -23.99 -5.09
N ASN A 108 -21.59 -23.82 -6.37
CA ASN A 108 -22.60 -23.75 -7.42
C ASN A 108 -22.92 -25.16 -7.97
N GLY A 109 -23.67 -25.93 -7.21
CA GLY A 109 -24.12 -27.26 -7.62
C GLY A 109 -25.65 -27.39 -7.55
N THR A 110 -26.23 -28.44 -8.17
CA THR A 110 -27.68 -28.66 -8.25
C THR A 110 -28.21 -29.59 -7.16
N GLU A 111 -27.45 -30.61 -6.76
CA GLU A 111 -27.89 -31.65 -5.83
C GLU A 111 -27.95 -31.16 -4.39
N ARG A 112 -27.00 -30.36 -3.99
CA ARG A 112 -26.83 -29.78 -2.66
C ARG A 112 -26.34 -28.32 -2.79
N PRO A 113 -27.21 -27.37 -3.19
CA PRO A 113 -26.76 -26.05 -3.61
C PRO A 113 -26.27 -25.20 -2.44
N GLY A 114 -24.97 -24.89 -2.42
CA GLY A 114 -24.38 -23.93 -1.49
C GLY A 114 -24.88 -22.49 -1.70
N ALA A 115 -25.41 -22.18 -2.89
CA ALA A 115 -26.03 -20.89 -3.22
C ALA A 115 -27.18 -20.51 -2.28
N VAL A 116 -27.97 -21.45 -1.83
CA VAL A 116 -29.12 -21.19 -0.93
C VAL A 116 -28.63 -20.76 0.45
N TYR A 117 -27.59 -21.41 0.97
CA TYR A 117 -26.93 -20.98 2.19
C TYR A 117 -26.27 -19.61 2.00
N LEU A 118 -25.52 -19.42 0.91
CA LEU A 118 -24.85 -18.17 0.60
C LEU A 118 -25.81 -16.97 0.66
N ALA A 119 -26.97 -17.07 -0.01
CA ALA A 119 -27.98 -16.02 0.00
C ALA A 119 -28.52 -15.74 1.42
N ALA A 120 -28.84 -16.81 2.17
CA ALA A 120 -29.31 -16.69 3.55
C ALA A 120 -28.26 -16.09 4.48
N ALA A 121 -26.98 -16.51 4.35
CA ALA A 121 -25.87 -15.98 5.13
C ALA A 121 -25.60 -14.51 4.82
N MET A 122 -25.64 -14.09 3.55
CA MET A 122 -25.48 -12.68 3.18
C MET A 122 -26.59 -11.81 3.78
N ALA A 123 -27.85 -12.25 3.72
CA ALA A 123 -28.95 -11.55 4.35
C ALA A 123 -28.81 -11.47 5.88
N ALA A 124 -28.40 -12.57 6.53
CA ALA A 124 -28.17 -12.60 7.99
C ALA A 124 -27.01 -11.70 8.43
N HIS A 125 -25.92 -11.66 7.67
CA HIS A 125 -24.82 -10.71 7.90
C HIS A 125 -25.28 -9.27 7.76
N ALA A 126 -26.06 -8.94 6.72
CA ALA A 126 -26.61 -7.60 6.52
C ALA A 126 -27.50 -7.16 7.69
N GLN A 127 -28.40 -8.04 8.19
CA GLN A 127 -29.26 -7.76 9.34
C GLN A 127 -28.49 -7.44 10.63
N ARG A 128 -27.30 -8.02 10.78
CA ARG A 128 -26.46 -7.84 11.98
C ARG A 128 -25.43 -6.73 11.87
N GLY A 129 -25.36 -6.02 10.75
CA GLY A 129 -24.34 -5.00 10.51
C GLY A 129 -22.92 -5.57 10.41
N LEU A 130 -22.78 -6.82 9.97
CA LEU A 130 -21.51 -7.52 9.79
C LEU A 130 -21.25 -7.75 8.29
N PRO A 131 -20.72 -6.76 7.55
CA PRO A 131 -20.58 -6.87 6.11
C PRO A 131 -19.74 -8.09 5.71
N ALA A 132 -20.20 -8.82 4.70
CA ALA A 132 -19.53 -10.01 4.20
C ALA A 132 -19.48 -10.00 2.66
N PHE A 133 -18.40 -10.57 2.12
CA PHE A 133 -18.17 -10.73 0.68
C PHE A 133 -18.79 -12.05 0.20
N SER A 134 -19.52 -11.98 -0.92
CA SER A 134 -20.14 -13.14 -1.54
C SER A 134 -19.24 -13.72 -2.63
N ILE A 135 -19.01 -15.03 -2.59
CA ILE A 135 -18.24 -15.76 -3.59
C ILE A 135 -19.14 -16.87 -4.16
N TYR A 136 -19.38 -16.82 -5.46
CA TYR A 136 -20.21 -17.76 -6.19
C TYR A 136 -19.67 -17.95 -7.60
N GLY A 137 -19.51 -19.21 -8.03
CA GLY A 137 -19.01 -19.56 -9.35
C GLY A 137 -20.05 -19.32 -10.44
N ARG A 138 -19.61 -18.88 -11.62
CA ARG A 138 -20.49 -18.58 -12.75
C ARG A 138 -21.13 -19.84 -13.32
N ASN A 139 -20.36 -20.93 -13.40
CA ASN A 139 -20.83 -22.19 -14.00
C ASN A 139 -21.23 -23.20 -12.91
N VAL A 140 -22.25 -23.99 -13.21
CA VAL A 140 -22.68 -25.12 -12.37
C VAL A 140 -21.57 -26.18 -12.38
N GLN A 141 -21.27 -26.73 -11.22
CA GLN A 141 -20.34 -27.85 -11.02
C GLN A 141 -21.09 -29.11 -10.66
N ASP A 142 -20.60 -30.26 -11.13
CA ASP A 142 -21.16 -31.57 -10.75
C ASP A 142 -20.84 -31.87 -9.28
N ALA A 143 -21.60 -32.74 -8.65
CA ALA A 143 -21.50 -33.03 -7.22
C ALA A 143 -20.12 -33.58 -6.80
N ASP A 144 -19.44 -34.28 -7.68
CA ASP A 144 -18.12 -34.88 -7.49
C ASP A 144 -16.94 -33.97 -7.93
N ASP A 145 -17.24 -32.83 -8.56
CA ASP A 145 -16.21 -31.83 -8.89
C ASP A 145 -15.76 -31.08 -7.62
N ASN A 146 -14.51 -31.27 -7.24
CA ASN A 146 -13.87 -30.61 -6.10
C ASN A 146 -12.90 -29.49 -6.51
N SER A 147 -12.85 -29.12 -7.79
CA SER A 147 -12.00 -28.03 -8.27
C SER A 147 -12.52 -26.65 -7.81
N ILE A 148 -11.62 -25.68 -7.73
CA ILE A 148 -12.00 -24.29 -7.53
C ILE A 148 -12.03 -23.61 -8.90
N PRO A 149 -13.20 -23.16 -9.41
CA PRO A 149 -13.28 -22.45 -10.69
C PRO A 149 -12.43 -21.17 -10.69
N ALA A 150 -11.92 -20.79 -11.85
CA ALA A 150 -11.02 -19.65 -11.97
C ALA A 150 -11.61 -18.32 -11.45
N ASP A 151 -12.89 -18.08 -11.69
CA ASP A 151 -13.60 -16.89 -11.20
C ASP A 151 -13.85 -16.91 -9.69
N VAL A 152 -13.98 -18.09 -9.09
CA VAL A 152 -14.03 -18.29 -7.63
C VAL A 152 -12.64 -18.08 -7.03
N ALA A 153 -11.61 -18.69 -7.62
CA ALA A 153 -10.23 -18.56 -7.19
C ALA A 153 -9.77 -17.09 -7.18
N GLU A 154 -10.11 -16.34 -8.24
CA GLU A 154 -9.79 -14.89 -8.33
C GLU A 154 -10.41 -14.11 -7.17
N LYS A 155 -11.69 -14.36 -6.82
CA LYS A 155 -12.37 -13.69 -5.70
C LYS A 155 -11.79 -14.10 -4.33
N ILE A 156 -11.48 -15.39 -4.14
CA ILE A 156 -10.84 -15.89 -2.91
C ILE A 156 -9.48 -15.21 -2.73
N LEU A 157 -8.65 -15.16 -3.77
CA LEU A 157 -7.31 -14.57 -3.71
C LEU A 157 -7.35 -13.05 -3.50
N ARG A 158 -8.28 -12.34 -4.15
CA ARG A 158 -8.48 -10.91 -3.94
C ARG A 158 -8.92 -10.63 -2.50
N PHE A 159 -9.91 -11.37 -2.00
CA PHE A 159 -10.35 -11.28 -0.61
C PHE A 159 -9.18 -11.52 0.36
N ALA A 160 -8.46 -12.62 0.18
CA ALA A 160 -7.35 -13.01 1.07
C ALA A 160 -6.23 -11.97 1.10
N ARG A 161 -5.85 -11.43 -0.06
CA ARG A 161 -4.80 -10.39 -0.17
C ARG A 161 -5.21 -9.11 0.55
N CYS A 162 -6.43 -8.62 0.33
CA CYS A 162 -6.92 -7.42 0.98
C CYS A 162 -7.13 -7.64 2.49
N ALA A 163 -7.63 -8.79 2.90
CA ALA A 163 -7.80 -9.14 4.30
C ALA A 163 -6.45 -9.27 5.04
N ALA A 164 -5.44 -9.82 4.38
CA ALA A 164 -4.07 -9.86 4.91
C ALA A 164 -3.51 -8.44 5.12
N ALA A 165 -3.79 -7.51 4.19
CA ALA A 165 -3.41 -6.10 4.34
C ALA A 165 -4.07 -5.47 5.57
N VAL A 166 -5.38 -5.68 5.77
CA VAL A 166 -6.11 -5.23 6.98
C VAL A 166 -5.45 -5.78 8.24
N GLY A 167 -5.19 -7.09 8.29
CA GLY A 167 -4.60 -7.74 9.46
C GLY A 167 -3.20 -7.24 9.80
N GLN A 168 -2.36 -6.96 8.79
CA GLN A 168 -0.98 -6.51 8.98
C GLN A 168 -0.90 -5.07 9.53
N MET A 169 -1.90 -4.24 9.33
CA MET A 169 -1.97 -2.88 9.91
C MET A 169 -2.33 -2.90 11.39
N ARG A 170 -3.12 -3.87 11.84
CA ARG A 170 -3.63 -3.93 13.21
C ARG A 170 -2.51 -3.97 14.25
N ASN A 171 -2.61 -3.12 15.28
CA ASN A 171 -1.63 -2.98 16.38
C ASN A 171 -0.24 -2.46 15.97
N LYS A 172 -0.09 -1.96 14.75
CA LYS A 172 1.11 -1.25 14.30
C LYS A 172 1.05 0.23 14.68
N ALA A 173 2.11 0.97 14.36
CA ALA A 173 2.16 2.41 14.59
C ALA A 173 2.43 3.18 13.29
N TYR A 174 1.86 4.39 13.20
CA TYR A 174 2.36 5.50 12.41
C TYR A 174 3.23 6.37 13.32
N VAL A 175 4.43 6.69 12.87
CA VAL A 175 5.36 7.55 13.63
C VAL A 175 5.68 8.80 12.81
N GLY A 176 5.09 9.92 13.21
CA GLY A 176 5.42 11.23 12.63
C GLY A 176 6.60 11.87 13.36
N ILE A 177 7.69 12.17 12.64
CA ILE A 177 8.83 12.91 13.17
C ILE A 177 8.69 14.38 12.78
N GLY A 178 8.38 15.22 13.75
CA GLY A 178 8.01 16.62 13.55
C GLY A 178 6.54 16.80 13.17
N ALA A 179 6.20 17.99 12.68
CA ALA A 179 4.87 18.34 12.17
C ALA A 179 4.76 18.04 10.66
N VAL A 180 3.60 18.32 10.08
CA VAL A 180 3.46 18.40 8.63
C VAL A 180 4.24 19.62 8.11
N ALA A 181 5.04 19.44 7.08
CA ALA A 181 5.87 20.51 6.51
C ALA A 181 5.03 21.69 6.03
N MET A 182 5.51 22.90 6.29
CA MET A 182 4.96 24.18 5.79
C MET A 182 3.43 24.32 5.97
N GLY A 183 2.81 23.57 6.88
CA GLY A 183 1.38 23.59 7.11
C GLY A 183 0.56 23.12 5.91
N ILE A 184 1.05 22.13 5.15
CA ILE A 184 0.34 21.58 3.99
C ILE A 184 -1.06 21.12 4.43
N ALA A 185 -2.07 21.87 3.99
CA ALA A 185 -3.46 21.60 4.33
C ALA A 185 -3.90 20.26 3.74
N GLY A 186 -4.68 19.48 4.49
CA GLY A 186 -5.16 18.16 4.05
C GLY A 186 -4.16 17.02 4.20
N SER A 187 -3.00 17.25 4.84
CA SER A 187 -1.98 16.21 5.09
C SER A 187 -1.89 15.77 6.55
N ASN A 188 -2.62 16.43 7.43
CA ASN A 188 -2.64 16.06 8.85
C ASN A 188 -3.33 14.70 9.06
N CYS A 189 -2.59 13.76 9.62
CA CYS A 189 -3.10 12.44 9.95
C CYS A 189 -3.74 12.47 11.35
N ASP A 190 -5.02 12.09 11.42
CA ASP A 190 -5.78 12.08 12.66
C ASP A 190 -5.59 10.75 13.39
N ALA A 191 -5.24 10.79 14.69
CA ALA A 191 -5.08 9.61 15.53
C ALA A 191 -6.35 8.77 15.63
N GLN A 192 -7.52 9.43 15.71
CA GLN A 192 -8.80 8.73 15.80
C GLN A 192 -9.08 7.96 14.50
N PHE A 193 -8.83 8.58 13.35
CA PHE A 193 -8.95 7.91 12.04
C PHE A 193 -8.05 6.68 11.97
N LEU A 194 -6.77 6.81 12.32
CA LEU A 194 -5.82 5.70 12.29
C LEU A 194 -6.27 4.52 13.15
N GLN A 195 -6.75 4.81 14.35
CA GLN A 195 -7.20 3.80 15.28
C GLN A 195 -8.52 3.15 14.86
N GLU A 196 -9.55 3.93 14.54
CA GLU A 196 -10.90 3.42 14.30
C GLU A 196 -11.02 2.69 12.96
N TYR A 197 -10.33 3.16 11.91
CA TYR A 197 -10.41 2.56 10.58
C TYR A 197 -9.33 1.51 10.31
N LEU A 198 -8.13 1.71 10.82
CA LEU A 198 -6.95 0.91 10.44
C LEU A 198 -6.40 0.07 11.60
N GLY A 199 -6.81 0.33 12.82
CA GLY A 199 -6.24 -0.30 14.02
C GLY A 199 -4.77 0.09 14.27
N ILE A 200 -4.33 1.23 13.75
CA ILE A 200 -2.97 1.78 13.85
C ILE A 200 -2.92 2.82 14.97
N ARG A 201 -1.88 2.77 15.80
CA ARG A 201 -1.58 3.83 16.77
C ARG A 201 -0.84 4.98 16.09
N ALA A 202 -1.14 6.20 16.48
CA ALA A 202 -0.38 7.38 16.06
C ALA A 202 0.58 7.80 17.18
N GLU A 203 1.86 7.98 16.82
CA GLU A 203 2.90 8.48 17.71
C GLU A 203 3.63 9.64 17.04
N TRP A 204 3.96 10.67 17.84
CA TRP A 204 4.73 11.82 17.37
C TRP A 204 6.05 11.91 18.10
N VAL A 205 7.11 12.16 17.35
CA VAL A 205 8.48 12.35 17.84
C VAL A 205 8.92 13.74 17.44
N ASP A 206 9.42 14.52 18.40
CA ASP A 206 10.01 15.81 18.10
C ASP A 206 11.31 15.63 17.29
N MET A 207 11.56 16.52 16.33
CA MET A 207 12.77 16.46 15.48
C MET A 207 14.06 16.60 16.29
N SER A 208 14.00 17.21 17.48
CA SER A 208 15.14 17.28 18.39
C SER A 208 15.63 15.91 18.84
N GLU A 209 14.80 14.86 18.79
CA GLU A 209 15.23 13.48 19.07
C GLU A 209 16.23 12.96 18.04
N VAL A 210 16.06 13.32 16.77
CA VAL A 210 17.04 13.00 15.72
C VAL A 210 18.36 13.72 16.01
N LEU A 211 18.31 15.00 16.37
CA LEU A 211 19.50 15.77 16.75
C LEU A 211 20.17 15.23 18.00
N ARG A 212 19.39 14.89 19.02
CA ARG A 212 19.92 14.29 20.26
C ARG A 212 20.69 13.00 19.99
N ARG A 213 20.09 12.11 19.19
CA ARG A 213 20.73 10.85 18.81
C ARG A 213 21.98 11.09 17.98
N TYR A 214 21.94 12.02 17.04
CA TYR A 214 23.11 12.40 16.25
C TYR A 214 24.24 12.96 17.12
N GLN A 215 23.93 13.92 18.01
CA GLN A 215 24.93 14.61 18.85
C GLN A 215 25.53 13.73 19.96
N LEU A 216 24.81 12.71 20.40
CA LEU A 216 25.22 11.80 21.48
C LEU A 216 25.65 10.43 20.95
N ASP A 217 25.85 10.30 19.63
CA ASP A 217 26.24 9.07 18.94
C ASP A 217 25.34 7.86 19.29
N ILE A 218 24.01 8.08 19.37
CA ILE A 218 23.02 7.03 19.66
C ILE A 218 22.57 6.38 18.36
N TYR A 219 23.44 5.58 17.78
CA TYR A 219 23.22 4.74 16.60
C TYR A 219 24.23 3.59 16.62
N ASP A 220 23.97 2.55 15.82
CA ASP A 220 24.90 1.42 15.64
C ASP A 220 26.10 1.89 14.81
N GLN A 221 27.27 2.01 15.46
CA GLN A 221 28.51 2.49 14.84
C GLN A 221 28.99 1.57 13.71
N GLU A 222 28.89 0.24 13.88
CA GLU A 222 29.29 -0.72 12.84
C GLU A 222 28.37 -0.60 11.60
N ALA A 223 27.05 -0.46 11.84
CA ALA A 223 26.10 -0.22 10.75
C ALA A 223 26.38 1.11 10.04
N PHE A 224 26.78 2.16 10.78
CA PHE A 224 27.13 3.44 10.19
C PHE A 224 28.37 3.32 9.30
N GLU A 225 29.45 2.70 9.77
CA GLU A 225 30.67 2.53 8.97
C GLU A 225 30.41 1.78 7.67
N LYS A 226 29.62 0.70 7.74
CA LYS A 226 29.19 -0.04 6.56
C LYS A 226 28.34 0.80 5.62
N ALA A 227 27.32 1.49 6.14
CA ALA A 227 26.43 2.34 5.38
C ALA A 227 27.17 3.49 4.70
N TYR A 228 28.06 4.16 5.42
CA TYR A 228 28.84 5.27 4.89
C TYR A 228 29.80 4.81 3.79
N ALA A 229 30.52 3.71 4.01
CA ALA A 229 31.41 3.13 3.00
C ALA A 229 30.65 2.75 1.71
N TRP A 230 29.50 2.10 1.87
CA TRP A 230 28.63 1.76 0.72
C TRP A 230 28.15 3.02 -0.01
N THR A 231 27.65 4.02 0.74
CA THR A 231 27.16 5.28 0.18
C THR A 231 28.25 5.98 -0.64
N ARG A 232 29.49 6.06 -0.10
CA ARG A 232 30.62 6.69 -0.80
C ARG A 232 31.07 5.92 -2.03
N ALA A 233 30.86 4.60 -2.07
CA ALA A 233 31.22 3.76 -3.21
C ALA A 233 30.16 3.74 -4.32
N HIS A 234 28.87 3.84 -3.96
CA HIS A 234 27.76 3.58 -4.86
C HIS A 234 26.88 4.81 -5.15
N CYS A 235 26.84 5.80 -4.28
CA CYS A 235 26.02 7.00 -4.49
C CYS A 235 26.83 8.07 -5.24
N LYS A 236 26.66 8.11 -6.56
CA LYS A 236 27.34 9.08 -7.43
C LYS A 236 26.74 10.47 -7.24
N GLU A 237 27.59 11.45 -6.92
CA GLU A 237 27.19 12.85 -6.86
C GLU A 237 26.80 13.36 -8.26
N GLY A 238 25.59 13.92 -8.36
CA GLY A 238 25.05 14.47 -9.58
C GLY A 238 25.33 15.96 -9.76
N PHE A 239 24.54 16.58 -10.63
CA PHE A 239 24.65 18.00 -10.96
C PHE A 239 24.35 18.88 -9.75
N ASP A 240 25.24 19.86 -9.51
CA ASP A 240 25.06 20.91 -8.49
C ASP A 240 24.58 22.20 -9.19
N LYS A 241 23.33 22.56 -9.03
CA LYS A 241 22.75 23.75 -9.66
C LYS A 241 22.98 25.05 -8.90
N ASN A 242 23.52 24.96 -7.68
CA ASN A 242 23.67 26.12 -6.81
C ASN A 242 24.72 27.11 -7.34
N ALA A 243 24.39 28.39 -7.37
CA ALA A 243 25.32 29.46 -7.77
C ALA A 243 26.54 29.53 -6.83
N ASN A 244 26.33 29.23 -5.54
CA ASN A 244 27.37 29.15 -4.52
C ASN A 244 27.27 27.78 -3.84
N PRO A 245 27.79 26.70 -4.46
CA PRO A 245 27.71 25.35 -3.90
C PRO A 245 28.52 25.21 -2.63
N HIS A 246 28.12 24.29 -1.77
CA HIS A 246 28.95 23.89 -0.63
C HIS A 246 30.26 23.29 -1.11
N ASP A 247 31.36 23.61 -0.40
CA ASP A 247 32.65 23.02 -0.67
C ASP A 247 32.72 21.53 -0.31
N ARG A 248 33.83 20.88 -0.64
CA ARG A 248 34.00 19.45 -0.39
C ARG A 248 33.86 19.07 1.08
N ALA A 249 34.43 19.87 1.99
CA ALA A 249 34.37 19.59 3.42
C ALA A 249 32.93 19.64 3.94
N ARG A 250 32.13 20.60 3.46
CA ARG A 250 30.73 20.70 3.81
C ARG A 250 29.91 19.52 3.24
N LYS A 251 30.16 19.10 2.01
CA LYS A 251 29.52 17.93 1.41
C LYS A 251 29.86 16.63 2.13
N GLU A 252 31.10 16.48 2.63
CA GLU A 252 31.46 15.30 3.44
C GLU A 252 30.69 15.27 4.78
N TYR A 253 30.52 16.43 5.42
CA TYR A 253 29.68 16.55 6.61
C TYR A 253 28.22 16.21 6.30
N GLU A 254 27.68 16.67 5.16
CA GLU A 254 26.32 16.38 4.75
C GLU A 254 26.10 14.89 4.50
N TRP A 255 27.05 14.20 3.84
CA TRP A 255 26.99 12.74 3.67
C TRP A 255 27.05 11.99 5.00
N ASP A 256 27.96 12.37 5.91
CA ASP A 256 28.01 11.80 7.25
C ASP A 256 26.66 11.94 7.96
N PHE A 257 26.10 13.14 7.91
CA PHE A 257 24.85 13.46 8.58
C PHE A 257 23.66 12.65 8.04
N VAL A 258 23.43 12.66 6.71
CA VAL A 258 22.25 11.99 6.13
C VAL A 258 22.29 10.46 6.29
N VAL A 259 23.47 9.86 6.28
CA VAL A 259 23.63 8.42 6.57
C VAL A 259 23.29 8.11 8.03
N LYS A 260 23.82 8.88 9.00
CA LYS A 260 23.46 8.75 10.42
C LYS A 260 21.97 8.98 10.65
N MET A 261 21.40 10.01 10.04
CA MET A 261 19.97 10.30 10.10
C MET A 261 19.12 9.11 9.61
N THR A 262 19.56 8.43 8.56
CA THR A 262 18.86 7.25 8.04
C THR A 262 18.81 6.13 9.07
N LEU A 263 19.91 5.81 9.72
CA LEU A 263 19.98 4.83 10.81
C LEU A 263 19.10 5.24 11.99
N ILE A 264 19.22 6.49 12.42
CA ILE A 264 18.47 7.05 13.55
C ILE A 264 16.96 6.98 13.28
N CYS A 265 16.50 7.43 12.12
CA CYS A 265 15.08 7.38 11.76
C CYS A 265 14.57 5.94 11.69
N ARG A 266 15.31 5.02 11.08
CA ARG A 266 14.98 3.59 11.06
C ARG A 266 14.84 3.05 12.49
N ASP A 267 15.79 3.32 13.36
CA ASP A 267 15.82 2.81 14.73
C ASP A 267 14.73 3.44 15.61
N ILE A 268 14.34 4.71 15.37
CA ILE A 268 13.17 5.33 15.99
C ILE A 268 11.88 4.55 15.65
N LEU A 269 11.74 4.08 14.42
CA LEU A 269 10.55 3.36 13.96
C LEU A 269 10.54 1.90 14.42
N LEU A 270 11.62 1.19 14.17
CA LEU A 270 11.69 -0.28 14.29
C LEU A 270 12.37 -0.77 15.58
N GLY A 271 13.22 0.08 16.17
CA GLY A 271 14.14 -0.33 17.25
C GLY A 271 15.44 -0.92 16.71
N ASN A 272 16.41 -1.04 17.62
CA ASN A 272 17.70 -1.66 17.35
C ASN A 272 18.29 -2.23 18.64
N GLU A 273 18.30 -3.55 18.78
CA GLU A 273 18.78 -4.23 20.00
C GLU A 273 20.25 -3.92 20.32
N LYS A 274 21.10 -3.63 19.32
CA LYS A 274 22.49 -3.25 19.53
C LYS A 274 22.68 -1.97 20.36
N LEU A 275 21.68 -1.11 20.42
CA LEU A 275 21.70 0.07 21.28
C LEU A 275 21.73 -0.28 22.77
N ASN A 276 21.32 -1.49 23.16
CA ASN A 276 21.48 -1.99 24.53
C ASN A 276 22.95 -2.09 24.92
N ASP A 277 23.82 -2.43 23.98
CA ASP A 277 25.25 -2.63 24.24
C ASP A 277 25.96 -1.34 24.64
N ILE A 278 25.38 -0.18 24.25
CA ILE A 278 25.87 1.16 24.63
C ILE A 278 25.01 1.81 25.73
N GLY A 279 24.18 1.00 26.44
CA GLY A 279 23.35 1.45 27.56
C GLY A 279 22.14 2.33 27.17
N ARG A 280 21.66 2.21 25.92
CA ARG A 280 20.53 2.99 25.39
C ARG A 280 19.27 2.09 25.26
N HIS A 281 18.80 1.61 26.40
CA HIS A 281 17.72 0.60 26.46
C HIS A 281 16.36 1.13 25.97
N GLU A 282 16.04 2.40 26.24
CA GLU A 282 14.79 3.01 25.74
C GLU A 282 14.83 3.21 24.23
N GLU A 283 15.96 3.69 23.71
CA GLU A 283 16.15 3.95 22.28
C GLU A 283 16.20 2.64 21.47
N ALA A 284 16.58 1.52 22.11
CA ALA A 284 16.62 0.20 21.48
C ALA A 284 15.25 -0.36 21.15
N LEU A 285 14.19 0.04 21.87
CA LEU A 285 12.85 -0.58 21.76
C LEU A 285 12.13 -0.28 20.43
N GLY A 286 12.32 0.92 19.87
CA GLY A 286 11.54 1.37 18.72
C GLY A 286 10.04 1.51 19.02
N ARG A 287 9.22 1.62 17.96
CA ARG A 287 7.78 1.90 18.08
C ARG A 287 6.88 0.94 17.31
N ASN A 288 7.41 -0.17 16.84
CA ASN A 288 6.66 -1.14 16.01
C ASN A 288 5.94 -0.47 14.83
N ALA A 289 6.61 0.48 14.19
CA ALA A 289 6.02 1.24 13.09
C ALA A 289 5.86 0.39 11.82
N ILE A 290 4.77 0.60 11.11
CA ILE A 290 4.55 0.11 9.74
C ILE A 290 4.65 1.26 8.74
N LEU A 291 4.56 2.49 9.25
CA LEU A 291 4.57 3.74 8.50
C LEU A 291 5.24 4.82 9.35
N GLY A 292 6.12 5.59 8.74
CA GLY A 292 6.68 6.80 9.31
C GLY A 292 6.55 8.00 8.39
N GLY A 293 6.98 9.15 8.88
CA GLY A 293 7.11 10.37 8.10
C GLY A 293 8.05 11.36 8.78
N PHE A 294 8.68 12.20 7.98
CA PHE A 294 9.58 13.25 8.47
C PHE A 294 9.14 14.60 7.93
N GLN A 295 9.14 15.63 8.78
CA GLN A 295 8.70 16.98 8.41
C GLN A 295 9.43 17.51 7.17
N GLY A 296 10.73 17.23 7.02
CA GLY A 296 11.52 17.59 5.87
C GLY A 296 11.72 19.09 5.74
N GLN A 297 10.94 19.74 4.89
CA GLN A 297 11.13 21.14 4.51
C GLN A 297 10.81 22.14 5.62
N ARG A 298 11.55 23.24 5.60
CA ARG A 298 11.53 24.38 6.52
C ARG A 298 11.84 24.03 7.98
N MET A 299 12.20 24.99 8.76
CA MET A 299 12.72 24.84 10.13
C MET A 299 13.91 23.87 10.22
N TRP A 300 13.68 22.58 9.97
CA TRP A 300 14.77 21.58 9.91
C TRP A 300 15.77 21.90 8.81
N THR A 301 15.32 21.95 7.56
CA THR A 301 16.19 22.17 6.39
C THR A 301 16.69 23.60 6.24
N ASP A 302 16.20 24.53 7.03
CA ASP A 302 16.81 25.86 7.18
C ASP A 302 18.11 25.79 8.00
N PHE A 303 18.32 24.72 8.77
CA PHE A 303 19.44 24.56 9.69
C PHE A 303 20.26 23.28 9.47
N MET A 304 19.62 22.14 9.24
CA MET A 304 20.22 20.82 9.10
C MET A 304 20.09 20.28 7.67
N PRO A 305 20.96 19.33 7.26
CA PRO A 305 20.79 18.64 5.99
C PRO A 305 19.40 18.02 5.84
N ASN A 306 18.89 17.97 4.59
CA ASN A 306 17.56 17.47 4.27
C ASN A 306 17.39 15.96 4.58
N GLY A 307 16.13 15.50 4.56
CA GLY A 307 15.77 14.09 4.78
C GLY A 307 15.73 13.23 3.52
N ASP A 308 16.06 13.78 2.35
CA ASP A 308 15.78 13.15 1.05
C ASP A 308 16.50 11.80 0.88
N PHE A 309 17.77 11.72 1.29
CA PHE A 309 18.52 10.46 1.30
C PHE A 309 17.85 9.43 2.23
N THR A 310 17.45 9.85 3.43
CA THR A 310 16.77 8.99 4.41
C THR A 310 15.47 8.45 3.84
N GLU A 311 14.64 9.31 3.27
CA GLU A 311 13.35 8.95 2.69
C GLU A 311 13.51 8.01 1.49
N ALA A 312 14.46 8.31 0.59
CA ALA A 312 14.72 7.47 -0.57
C ALA A 312 15.19 6.07 -0.16
N ILE A 313 16.18 5.95 0.73
CA ILE A 313 16.73 4.66 1.15
C ILE A 313 15.74 3.84 1.99
N LEU A 314 14.99 4.48 2.91
CA LEU A 314 14.00 3.77 3.71
C LEU A 314 12.88 3.18 2.83
N ASN A 315 12.40 3.93 1.85
CA ASN A 315 11.36 3.50 0.92
C ASN A 315 11.84 2.50 -0.15
N SER A 316 13.14 2.38 -0.38
CA SER A 316 13.70 1.45 -1.38
C SER A 316 13.68 0.00 -0.90
N SER A 317 13.66 -0.93 -1.87
CA SER A 317 13.71 -2.38 -1.65
C SER A 317 15.10 -2.91 -1.27
N PHE A 318 16.07 -2.02 -1.09
CA PHE A 318 17.43 -2.37 -0.69
C PHE A 318 18.11 -1.23 0.09
N ASP A 319 19.20 -1.56 0.75
CA ASP A 319 20.15 -0.63 1.34
C ASP A 319 21.58 -1.23 1.28
N TRP A 320 22.50 -0.73 2.08
CA TRP A 320 23.87 -1.23 2.19
C TRP A 320 24.03 -2.68 2.70
N ASN A 321 22.93 -3.33 3.10
CA ASN A 321 22.89 -4.74 3.47
C ASN A 321 22.35 -5.64 2.33
N GLY A 322 22.08 -5.07 1.17
CA GLY A 322 21.40 -5.73 0.07
C GLY A 322 19.88 -5.52 0.13
N ARG A 323 19.11 -6.43 -0.44
CA ARG A 323 17.64 -6.31 -0.47
C ARG A 323 17.02 -6.32 0.92
N LYS A 324 15.99 -5.51 1.10
CA LYS A 324 15.20 -5.40 2.33
C LYS A 324 13.74 -5.09 2.04
N GLU A 325 12.88 -5.33 3.01
CA GLU A 325 11.51 -4.82 2.95
C GLU A 325 11.53 -3.28 2.96
N PRO A 326 10.86 -2.60 1.99
CA PRO A 326 10.69 -1.16 2.02
C PRO A 326 9.99 -0.71 3.31
N LEU A 327 10.56 0.24 4.01
CA LEU A 327 9.93 0.88 5.16
C LEU A 327 9.19 2.12 4.66
N THR A 328 7.86 2.08 4.64
CA THR A 328 7.06 3.23 4.19
C THR A 328 7.35 4.46 5.03
N PHE A 329 7.86 5.52 4.40
CA PHE A 329 8.29 6.74 5.07
C PHE A 329 7.88 7.96 4.23
N ALA A 330 6.93 8.74 4.76
CA ALA A 330 6.29 9.82 4.02
C ALA A 330 7.14 11.09 4.01
N THR A 331 7.38 11.64 2.83
CA THR A 331 7.95 12.96 2.64
C THR A 331 7.05 14.02 3.28
N GLU A 332 7.66 15.07 3.83
CA GLU A 332 6.94 16.22 4.43
C GLU A 332 5.98 15.84 5.56
N ASN A 333 6.15 14.63 6.10
CA ASN A 333 5.28 14.02 7.10
C ASN A 333 3.78 14.02 6.68
N ASP A 334 3.51 13.90 5.37
CA ASP A 334 2.16 13.69 4.86
C ASP A 334 1.73 12.23 5.11
N GLY A 335 1.25 11.97 6.32
CA GLY A 335 0.83 10.63 6.74
C GLY A 335 -0.32 10.07 5.92
N LEU A 336 -1.19 10.90 5.33
CA LEU A 336 -2.29 10.44 4.48
C LEU A 336 -1.78 9.92 3.13
N ASN A 337 -0.75 10.56 2.55
CA ASN A 337 -0.07 10.02 1.38
C ASN A 337 0.78 8.79 1.73
N GLY A 338 1.40 8.81 2.91
CA GLY A 338 2.10 7.63 3.46
C GLY A 338 1.19 6.41 3.60
N LEU A 339 -0.08 6.60 4.01
CA LEU A 339 -1.08 5.51 4.03
C LEU A 339 -1.39 5.00 2.63
N ALA A 340 -1.46 5.87 1.63
CA ALA A 340 -1.64 5.46 0.24
C ALA A 340 -0.44 4.61 -0.24
N MET A 341 0.81 4.99 0.11
CA MET A 341 2.01 4.18 -0.13
C MET A 341 1.93 2.83 0.58
N LEU A 342 1.51 2.81 1.84
CA LEU A 342 1.35 1.60 2.64
C LEU A 342 0.34 0.64 2.01
N PHE A 343 -0.83 1.13 1.58
CA PHE A 343 -1.83 0.30 0.90
C PHE A 343 -1.27 -0.34 -0.37
N GLY A 344 -0.54 0.44 -1.18
CA GLY A 344 0.15 -0.07 -2.36
C GLY A 344 1.13 -1.19 -2.02
N LYS A 345 2.02 -0.95 -1.05
CA LYS A 345 3.00 -1.94 -0.58
C LYS A 345 2.34 -3.21 -0.04
N LEU A 346 1.31 -3.08 0.81
CA LEU A 346 0.61 -4.22 1.42
C LEU A 346 -0.06 -5.13 0.36
N LEU A 347 -0.53 -4.55 -0.74
CA LEU A 347 -1.19 -5.30 -1.82
C LEU A 347 -0.21 -5.90 -2.83
N THR A 348 0.95 -5.29 -3.04
CA THR A 348 1.86 -5.67 -4.13
C THR A 348 3.18 -6.27 -3.67
N GLY A 349 3.66 -5.93 -2.47
CA GLY A 349 5.02 -6.25 -2.03
C GLY A 349 6.11 -5.42 -2.74
N THR A 350 5.72 -4.36 -3.46
CA THR A 350 6.65 -3.46 -4.16
C THR A 350 6.87 -2.17 -3.37
N ALA A 351 7.99 -1.50 -3.60
CA ALA A 351 8.19 -0.13 -3.16
C ALA A 351 7.15 0.79 -3.81
N SER A 352 6.61 1.73 -3.03
CA SER A 352 5.72 2.78 -3.51
C SER A 352 6.45 4.12 -3.55
N VAL A 353 6.04 5.00 -4.46
CA VAL A 353 6.68 6.30 -4.69
C VAL A 353 5.81 7.39 -4.11
N PHE A 354 6.39 8.26 -3.30
CA PHE A 354 5.77 9.52 -2.91
C PHE A 354 5.97 10.55 -4.04
N ALA A 355 4.93 11.27 -4.44
CA ALA A 355 5.05 12.30 -5.47
C ALA A 355 4.15 13.50 -5.22
N ASP A 356 4.65 14.69 -5.56
CA ASP A 356 3.83 15.86 -5.85
C ASP A 356 3.09 15.63 -7.16
N VAL A 357 1.79 15.84 -7.16
CA VAL A 357 0.97 15.90 -8.38
C VAL A 357 1.08 17.33 -8.92
N ARG A 358 2.19 17.59 -9.65
CA ARG A 358 2.69 18.94 -9.83
C ARG A 358 2.02 19.74 -10.93
N THR A 359 1.94 19.16 -12.13
CA THR A 359 1.52 19.93 -13.31
C THR A 359 0.89 19.03 -14.36
N TYR A 360 -0.24 19.46 -14.90
CA TYR A 360 -0.72 18.95 -16.18
C TYR A 360 -0.05 19.72 -17.32
N TRP A 361 0.63 18.99 -18.19
CA TRP A 361 1.19 19.50 -19.42
C TRP A 361 0.26 19.21 -20.59
N SER A 362 -0.43 20.23 -21.08
CA SER A 362 -1.22 20.08 -22.30
C SER A 362 -0.32 20.01 -23.54
N PRO A 363 -0.76 19.36 -24.63
CA PRO A 363 0.00 19.32 -25.89
C PRO A 363 0.38 20.72 -26.40
N GLU A 364 -0.54 21.69 -26.27
CA GLU A 364 -0.33 23.08 -26.68
C GLU A 364 0.74 23.79 -25.82
N ALA A 365 0.74 23.52 -24.51
CA ALA A 365 1.76 24.08 -23.62
C ALA A 365 3.14 23.49 -23.92
N VAL A 366 3.22 22.18 -24.16
CA VAL A 366 4.47 21.52 -24.56
C VAL A 366 4.98 22.11 -25.87
N GLN A 367 4.11 22.21 -26.89
CA GLN A 367 4.47 22.80 -28.19
C GLN A 367 4.98 24.25 -28.03
N ARG A 368 4.31 25.05 -27.22
CA ARG A 368 4.69 26.45 -26.98
C ARG A 368 6.07 26.59 -26.34
N VAL A 369 6.42 25.75 -25.39
CA VAL A 369 7.66 25.90 -24.61
C VAL A 369 8.84 25.14 -25.18
N THR A 370 8.60 24.05 -25.95
CA THR A 370 9.65 23.20 -26.51
C THR A 370 9.77 23.27 -28.03
N GLY A 371 8.77 23.83 -28.73
CA GLY A 371 8.66 23.76 -30.19
C GLY A 371 8.28 22.37 -30.72
N LYS A 372 7.95 21.41 -29.84
CA LYS A 372 7.63 20.01 -30.18
C LYS A 372 6.26 19.63 -29.65
N THR A 373 5.54 18.78 -30.38
CA THR A 373 4.26 18.21 -29.94
C THR A 373 4.50 16.81 -29.37
N PRO A 374 3.98 16.49 -28.16
CA PRO A 374 4.09 15.16 -27.60
C PRO A 374 3.37 14.14 -28.48
N GLN A 375 3.91 12.92 -28.56
CA GLN A 375 3.42 11.84 -29.41
C GLN A 375 3.10 10.58 -28.60
N GLY A 376 2.49 9.59 -29.24
CA GLY A 376 2.18 8.30 -28.64
C GLY A 376 1.26 8.43 -27.43
N PRO A 377 1.53 7.71 -26.31
CA PRO A 377 0.70 7.79 -25.10
C PRO A 377 0.59 9.19 -24.51
N ALA A 378 1.60 10.05 -24.72
CA ALA A 378 1.62 11.42 -24.21
C ALA A 378 0.89 12.45 -25.11
N ALA A 379 0.36 12.03 -26.27
CA ALA A 379 -0.25 12.93 -27.27
C ALA A 379 -1.43 13.74 -26.74
N GLY A 380 -2.16 13.22 -25.75
CA GLY A 380 -3.27 13.91 -25.05
C GLY A 380 -2.85 14.76 -23.85
N GLY A 381 -1.54 14.94 -23.64
CA GLY A 381 -0.98 15.55 -22.44
C GLY A 381 -0.62 14.51 -21.39
N PHE A 382 0.03 14.95 -20.33
CA PHE A 382 0.50 14.11 -19.25
C PHE A 382 0.61 14.89 -17.93
N ILE A 383 0.68 14.15 -16.83
CA ILE A 383 0.86 14.71 -15.49
C ILE A 383 2.34 14.55 -15.10
N HIS A 384 2.93 15.64 -14.61
CA HIS A 384 4.25 15.62 -14.00
C HIS A 384 4.12 15.22 -12.53
N LEU A 385 4.68 14.09 -12.19
CA LEU A 385 4.87 13.61 -10.83
C LEU A 385 6.34 13.76 -10.47
N ILE A 386 6.61 14.51 -9.42
CA ILE A 386 7.96 14.83 -8.94
C ILE A 386 7.94 14.76 -7.41
N ASN A 387 9.06 14.49 -6.77
CA ASN A 387 9.15 14.69 -5.33
C ASN A 387 10.21 15.77 -5.05
N SER A 388 10.16 16.38 -3.88
CA SER A 388 11.14 17.38 -3.43
C SER A 388 12.50 16.76 -3.07
N GLY A 389 13.00 15.86 -3.93
CA GLY A 389 14.32 15.26 -3.87
C GLY A 389 14.39 13.85 -3.28
N ALA A 390 13.25 13.27 -2.93
CA ALA A 390 13.21 11.94 -2.32
C ALA A 390 12.26 11.00 -3.06
N ALA A 391 12.78 9.90 -3.61
CA ALA A 391 11.94 8.79 -4.10
C ALA A 391 12.69 7.47 -3.95
N ALA A 392 11.96 6.38 -3.70
CA ALA A 392 12.53 5.03 -3.71
C ALA A 392 13.27 4.79 -5.03
N LEU A 393 14.46 4.21 -4.98
CA LEU A 393 15.29 3.96 -6.16
C LEU A 393 14.64 2.95 -7.11
N ASP A 394 13.73 2.13 -6.61
CA ASP A 394 12.87 1.25 -7.39
C ASP A 394 12.06 2.01 -8.46
N ALA A 395 11.72 3.26 -8.19
CA ALA A 395 10.98 4.14 -9.11
C ALA A 395 11.76 4.50 -10.39
N THR A 396 13.06 4.22 -10.44
CA THR A 396 13.82 4.27 -11.70
C THR A 396 13.19 3.39 -12.77
N GLY A 397 12.56 2.26 -12.36
CA GLY A 397 11.91 1.31 -13.26
C GLY A 397 12.88 0.59 -14.19
N VAL A 398 14.16 0.48 -13.81
CA VAL A 398 15.19 -0.15 -14.67
C VAL A 398 15.17 -1.67 -14.61
N CYS A 399 14.54 -2.26 -13.58
CA CYS A 399 14.38 -3.70 -13.50
C CYS A 399 13.56 -4.23 -14.66
N LYS A 400 13.80 -5.50 -15.03
CA LYS A 400 13.16 -6.15 -16.18
C LYS A 400 12.40 -7.40 -15.74
N ASP A 401 11.27 -7.66 -16.42
CA ASP A 401 10.64 -8.96 -16.40
C ASP A 401 11.31 -9.93 -17.38
N GLU A 402 10.82 -11.16 -17.43
CA GLU A 402 11.31 -12.21 -18.34
C GLU A 402 11.16 -11.85 -19.83
N THR A 403 10.29 -10.91 -20.17
CA THR A 403 10.06 -10.41 -21.54
C THR A 403 10.89 -9.17 -21.86
N GLY A 404 11.66 -8.64 -20.89
CA GLY A 404 12.48 -7.44 -21.02
C GLY A 404 11.72 -6.13 -20.80
N LYS A 405 10.48 -6.16 -20.31
CA LYS A 405 9.69 -4.96 -19.97
C LYS A 405 10.13 -4.38 -18.64
N ASN A 406 10.02 -3.06 -18.55
CA ASN A 406 10.29 -2.33 -17.31
C ASN A 406 9.27 -2.69 -16.22
N LEU A 407 9.73 -2.85 -14.97
CA LEU A 407 8.86 -3.08 -13.83
C LEU A 407 9.51 -2.59 -12.52
N ILE A 408 8.68 -2.49 -11.48
CA ILE A 408 9.13 -2.46 -10.09
C ILE A 408 8.88 -3.85 -9.51
N LYS A 409 9.94 -4.55 -9.09
CA LYS A 409 9.85 -5.91 -8.56
C LYS A 409 9.26 -5.93 -7.14
N LYS A 410 8.64 -7.05 -6.78
CA LYS A 410 8.43 -7.38 -5.38
C LYS A 410 9.80 -7.41 -4.68
N TRP A 411 9.92 -6.78 -3.52
CA TRP A 411 11.22 -6.57 -2.90
C TRP A 411 12.01 -7.88 -2.66
N TRP A 412 11.30 -8.98 -2.36
CA TRP A 412 11.96 -10.28 -2.15
C TRP A 412 12.44 -10.97 -3.44
N ASN A 413 12.09 -10.43 -4.60
CA ASN A 413 12.55 -10.88 -5.92
C ASN A 413 13.64 -9.96 -6.51
N VAL A 414 14.04 -8.91 -5.79
CA VAL A 414 15.12 -8.02 -6.21
C VAL A 414 16.46 -8.75 -6.09
N THR A 415 17.28 -8.70 -7.14
CA THR A 415 18.61 -9.30 -7.21
C THR A 415 19.70 -8.26 -7.01
N GLU A 416 20.95 -8.71 -6.83
CA GLU A 416 22.10 -7.80 -6.74
C GLU A 416 22.27 -7.01 -8.04
N GLU A 417 22.05 -7.61 -9.21
CA GLU A 417 22.08 -6.93 -10.51
C GLU A 417 21.01 -5.84 -10.62
N ASP A 418 19.82 -6.09 -10.05
CA ASP A 418 18.76 -5.07 -9.97
C ASP A 418 19.21 -3.89 -9.09
N ILE A 419 19.82 -4.17 -7.93
CA ILE A 419 20.35 -3.15 -7.01
C ILE A 419 21.41 -2.30 -7.72
N GLU A 420 22.37 -2.92 -8.39
CA GLU A 420 23.39 -2.23 -9.15
C GLU A 420 22.77 -1.35 -10.25
N ALA A 421 21.79 -1.87 -10.99
CA ALA A 421 21.10 -1.13 -12.04
C ALA A 421 20.33 0.09 -11.51
N MET A 422 19.58 -0.07 -10.42
CA MET A 422 18.83 1.04 -9.77
C MET A 422 19.79 2.10 -9.21
N THR A 423 20.86 1.68 -8.57
CA THR A 423 21.89 2.57 -8.04
C THR A 423 22.62 3.33 -9.15
N ALA A 424 22.99 2.65 -10.23
CA ALA A 424 23.64 3.27 -11.39
C ALA A 424 22.73 4.25 -12.16
N ALA A 425 21.40 4.05 -12.08
CA ALA A 425 20.41 4.93 -12.70
C ALA A 425 20.06 6.16 -11.86
N THR A 426 20.59 6.27 -10.64
CA THR A 426 20.32 7.36 -9.70
C THR A 426 21.57 8.21 -9.49
N ASP A 427 21.47 9.49 -9.76
CA ASP A 427 22.44 10.48 -9.30
C ASP A 427 21.97 11.11 -7.98
N TRP A 428 22.91 11.45 -7.11
CA TRP A 428 22.65 12.16 -5.85
C TRP A 428 23.08 13.61 -6.00
N CYS A 429 22.13 14.47 -6.31
CA CYS A 429 22.39 15.88 -6.54
C CYS A 429 22.51 16.62 -5.20
N PRO A 430 23.53 17.50 -5.03
CA PRO A 430 23.53 18.41 -3.91
C PRO A 430 22.24 19.20 -3.84
N ALA A 431 21.67 19.30 -2.65
CA ALA A 431 20.36 19.92 -2.44
C ALA A 431 20.34 21.38 -2.91
N ASP A 432 19.20 21.82 -3.44
CA ASP A 432 18.97 23.23 -3.76
C ASP A 432 18.96 24.07 -2.48
N LEU A 433 20.01 24.88 -2.27
CA LEU A 433 20.16 25.72 -1.09
C LEU A 433 19.09 26.83 -0.98
N GLY A 434 18.33 27.08 -2.03
CA GLY A 434 17.14 27.94 -1.98
C GLY A 434 16.00 27.32 -1.18
N TYR A 435 15.85 26.00 -1.25
CA TYR A 435 14.87 25.21 -0.48
C TYR A 435 15.45 24.60 0.79
N PHE A 436 16.69 24.07 0.73
CA PHE A 436 17.33 23.30 1.79
C PHE A 436 18.64 23.99 2.21
N ARG A 437 18.54 25.07 2.99
CA ARG A 437 19.69 25.88 3.43
C ARG A 437 20.74 25.09 4.21
N GLY A 438 20.29 24.05 4.92
CA GLY A 438 21.17 23.12 5.63
C GLY A 438 21.96 22.17 4.72
N GLY A 439 21.64 22.13 3.42
CA GLY A 439 22.26 21.25 2.45
C GLY A 439 21.68 19.85 2.45
N GLY A 440 22.50 18.86 2.09
CA GLY A 440 22.12 17.46 1.92
C GLY A 440 22.14 17.03 0.46
N PHE A 441 21.50 15.90 0.17
CA PHE A 441 21.48 15.32 -1.17
C PHE A 441 20.09 14.84 -1.55
N SER A 442 19.69 15.11 -2.79
CA SER A 442 18.44 14.65 -3.38
C SER A 442 18.70 13.53 -4.36
N SER A 443 17.84 12.50 -4.40
CA SER A 443 17.89 11.49 -5.45
C SER A 443 17.39 12.10 -6.76
N HIS A 444 18.09 11.84 -7.87
CA HIS A 444 17.71 12.30 -9.19
C HIS A 444 17.74 11.17 -10.20
N PHE A 445 16.61 10.95 -10.86
CA PHE A 445 16.45 10.00 -11.96
C PHE A 445 15.18 10.34 -12.78
N LYS A 446 15.09 9.76 -13.97
CA LYS A 446 13.90 9.76 -14.79
C LYS A 446 13.30 8.35 -14.82
N THR A 447 12.06 8.20 -14.35
CA THR A 447 11.34 6.92 -14.34
C THR A 447 11.18 6.36 -15.77
N ARG A 448 11.45 5.07 -15.95
CA ARG A 448 11.27 4.38 -17.24
C ARG A 448 9.80 4.30 -17.62
N ALA A 449 9.54 4.28 -18.94
CA ALA A 449 8.19 4.22 -19.52
C ALA A 449 7.56 2.82 -19.48
N GLU A 450 6.29 2.78 -19.88
CA GLU A 450 5.47 1.60 -20.15
C GLU A 450 5.16 0.72 -18.92
N MET A 451 5.42 1.23 -17.74
CA MET A 451 5.02 0.53 -16.52
C MET A 451 3.53 0.83 -16.23
N PRO A 452 2.70 -0.21 -16.04
CA PRO A 452 1.38 -0.02 -15.45
C PRO A 452 1.55 0.44 -14.01
N VAL A 453 0.85 1.50 -13.63
CA VAL A 453 0.93 2.08 -12.27
C VAL A 453 -0.44 2.55 -11.83
N THR A 454 -0.64 2.64 -10.51
CA THR A 454 -1.82 3.24 -9.90
C THR A 454 -1.38 4.39 -9.01
N MET A 455 -1.90 5.58 -9.30
CA MET A 455 -1.76 6.75 -8.43
C MET A 455 -2.86 6.69 -7.36
N ILE A 456 -2.50 6.90 -6.09
CA ILE A 456 -3.36 6.66 -4.93
C ILE A 456 -3.26 7.85 -3.97
N ARG A 457 -4.40 8.21 -3.34
CA ARG A 457 -4.44 9.21 -2.26
C ARG A 457 -5.53 8.87 -1.26
N VAL A 458 -5.24 9.05 0.04
CA VAL A 458 -6.22 9.08 1.11
C VAL A 458 -6.44 10.53 1.55
N ASN A 459 -7.68 10.96 1.66
CA ASN A 459 -8.06 12.28 2.18
C ASN A 459 -9.00 12.12 3.38
N LEU A 460 -8.99 13.10 4.29
CA LEU A 460 -9.97 13.23 5.36
C LEU A 460 -10.93 14.37 5.04
N ILE A 461 -12.22 14.06 4.93
CA ILE A 461 -13.25 15.04 4.58
C ILE A 461 -14.19 15.22 5.77
N LYS A 462 -14.32 16.46 6.25
CA LYS A 462 -15.21 16.77 7.36
C LYS A 462 -16.65 16.36 7.04
N GLY A 463 -17.25 15.56 7.92
CA GLY A 463 -18.60 15.05 7.78
C GLY A 463 -18.72 13.74 6.98
N VAL A 464 -17.62 13.29 6.34
CA VAL A 464 -17.55 12.02 5.63
C VAL A 464 -16.57 11.06 6.32
N GLY A 465 -15.41 11.57 6.73
CA GLY A 465 -14.29 10.77 7.22
C GLY A 465 -13.24 10.53 6.13
N PRO A 466 -12.52 9.40 6.18
CA PRO A 466 -11.53 9.07 5.16
C PRO A 466 -12.21 8.74 3.82
N VAL A 467 -11.53 9.13 2.74
CA VAL A 467 -11.95 8.87 1.36
C VAL A 467 -10.72 8.46 0.54
N LEU A 468 -10.85 7.43 -0.28
CA LEU A 468 -9.81 6.98 -1.19
C LEU A 468 -10.02 7.55 -2.60
N GLN A 469 -8.94 8.01 -3.21
CA GLN A 469 -8.86 8.36 -4.63
C GLN A 469 -7.80 7.49 -5.31
N LEU A 470 -8.06 7.06 -6.54
CA LEU A 470 -7.09 6.32 -7.34
C LEU A 470 -7.26 6.60 -8.84
N ALA A 471 -6.14 6.49 -9.57
CA ALA A 471 -6.09 6.60 -11.02
C ALA A 471 -5.08 5.58 -11.56
N GLU A 472 -5.56 4.55 -12.25
CA GLU A 472 -4.70 3.64 -13.01
C GLU A 472 -4.20 4.31 -14.28
N GLY A 473 -2.98 4.04 -14.66
CA GLY A 473 -2.37 4.60 -15.85
C GLY A 473 -1.01 3.98 -16.15
N TYR A 474 -0.18 4.72 -16.85
CA TYR A 474 1.14 4.27 -17.29
C TYR A 474 2.19 5.36 -17.10
N THR A 475 3.41 4.95 -16.78
CA THR A 475 4.57 5.82 -16.93
C THR A 475 4.89 5.99 -18.41
N VAL A 476 5.33 7.19 -18.80
CA VAL A 476 5.72 7.50 -20.18
C VAL A 476 7.11 8.14 -20.21
N THR A 477 7.81 8.00 -21.32
CA THR A 477 9.06 8.72 -21.56
C THR A 477 8.81 9.78 -22.62
N LEU A 478 9.34 10.97 -22.40
CA LEU A 478 9.34 12.04 -23.36
C LEU A 478 10.67 12.07 -24.13
N PRO A 479 10.69 12.46 -25.41
CA PRO A 479 11.91 12.79 -26.11
C PRO A 479 12.78 13.77 -25.31
N ASP A 480 14.11 13.66 -25.40
CA ASP A 480 15.01 14.51 -24.59
C ASP A 480 14.82 16.00 -24.88
N GLU A 481 14.46 16.38 -26.10
CA GLU A 481 14.18 17.78 -26.47
C GLU A 481 12.93 18.33 -25.74
N ILE A 482 12.00 17.47 -25.32
CA ILE A 482 10.85 17.86 -24.50
C ILE A 482 11.23 17.74 -23.02
N HIS A 483 11.74 16.57 -22.60
CA HIS A 483 12.06 16.29 -21.21
C HIS A 483 12.97 17.38 -20.60
N ASN A 484 14.12 17.63 -21.22
CA ASN A 484 15.12 18.55 -20.68
C ASN A 484 14.59 19.97 -20.50
N VAL A 485 13.71 20.45 -21.41
CA VAL A 485 13.11 21.78 -21.30
C VAL A 485 12.10 21.83 -20.15
N LEU A 486 11.28 20.78 -19.96
CA LEU A 486 10.26 20.76 -18.92
C LEU A 486 10.90 20.54 -17.54
N ASP A 487 11.89 19.69 -17.45
CA ASP A 487 12.64 19.38 -16.23
C ASP A 487 13.35 20.62 -15.69
N GLN A 488 14.03 21.38 -16.56
CA GLN A 488 14.67 22.65 -16.21
C GLN A 488 13.68 23.74 -15.73
N ARG A 489 12.41 23.62 -16.06
CA ARG A 489 11.36 24.55 -15.57
C ARG A 489 10.84 24.19 -14.18
N THR A 490 11.19 23.01 -13.66
CA THR A 490 10.82 22.53 -12.33
C THR A 490 12.04 22.51 -11.43
N ASP A 491 12.61 21.35 -11.23
CA ASP A 491 13.88 21.16 -10.56
C ASP A 491 14.65 19.99 -11.18
N PRO A 492 15.74 20.28 -11.94
CA PRO A 492 16.51 19.26 -12.64
C PRO A 492 17.38 18.41 -11.71
N THR A 493 17.24 18.55 -10.40
CA THR A 493 17.97 17.78 -9.38
C THR A 493 17.06 16.82 -8.61
N TRP A 494 15.75 16.76 -8.98
CA TRP A 494 14.74 15.92 -8.31
C TRP A 494 14.27 14.76 -9.19
N PRO A 495 13.79 13.65 -8.60
CA PRO A 495 13.30 12.51 -9.37
C PRO A 495 12.00 12.85 -10.10
N THR A 496 11.93 12.48 -11.38
CA THR A 496 10.82 12.83 -12.26
C THR A 496 10.14 11.59 -12.84
N THR A 497 8.80 11.56 -12.75
CA THR A 497 7.94 10.60 -13.40
C THR A 497 6.91 11.30 -14.27
N TRP A 498 6.83 10.94 -15.56
CA TRP A 498 5.77 11.36 -16.46
C TRP A 498 4.65 10.33 -16.44
N PHE A 499 3.44 10.75 -16.11
CA PHE A 499 2.29 9.87 -15.91
C PHE A 499 1.15 10.20 -16.85
N VAL A 500 0.57 9.17 -17.49
CA VAL A 500 -0.66 9.27 -18.29
C VAL A 500 -1.72 8.35 -17.68
N PRO A 501 -2.83 8.89 -17.15
CA PRO A 501 -3.92 8.08 -16.63
C PRO A 501 -4.63 7.32 -17.74
N ARG A 502 -5.16 6.13 -17.42
CA ARG A 502 -6.05 5.39 -18.30
C ARG A 502 -7.41 6.11 -18.33
N LEU A 503 -7.81 6.57 -19.53
CA LEU A 503 -9.02 7.34 -19.73
C LEU A 503 -10.21 6.42 -19.99
N THR A 504 -11.38 6.78 -19.45
CA THR A 504 -12.66 6.10 -19.70
C THR A 504 -13.57 6.90 -20.63
N GLY A 505 -13.19 8.13 -20.97
CA GLY A 505 -13.99 9.05 -21.79
C GLY A 505 -15.18 9.65 -21.05
N LYS A 506 -15.23 9.55 -19.71
CA LYS A 506 -16.36 10.03 -18.89
C LYS A 506 -15.87 10.70 -17.60
N GLY A 507 -16.65 11.67 -17.11
CA GLY A 507 -16.45 12.31 -15.82
C GLY A 507 -15.03 12.81 -15.60
N ALA A 508 -14.47 12.53 -14.45
CA ALA A 508 -13.09 12.90 -14.11
C ALA A 508 -12.02 12.22 -14.98
N PHE A 509 -12.36 11.17 -15.72
CA PHE A 509 -11.45 10.42 -16.60
C PHE A 509 -11.78 10.61 -18.09
N GLN A 510 -12.42 11.75 -18.46
CA GLN A 510 -12.68 12.05 -19.86
C GLN A 510 -11.40 12.42 -20.63
N ASP A 511 -10.46 13.08 -19.99
CA ASP A 511 -9.14 13.46 -20.50
C ASP A 511 -8.13 13.62 -19.34
N VAL A 512 -6.86 13.83 -19.65
CA VAL A 512 -5.78 13.96 -18.65
C VAL A 512 -5.96 15.19 -17.77
N TYR A 513 -6.44 16.30 -18.35
CA TYR A 513 -6.74 17.53 -17.62
C TYR A 513 -7.79 17.28 -16.52
N SER A 514 -8.86 16.57 -16.87
CA SER A 514 -9.94 16.28 -15.94
C SER A 514 -9.48 15.45 -14.76
N VAL A 515 -8.54 14.49 -14.95
CA VAL A 515 -7.94 13.75 -13.85
C VAL A 515 -7.20 14.68 -12.91
N MET A 516 -6.33 15.54 -13.45
CA MET A 516 -5.59 16.53 -12.65
C MET A 516 -6.52 17.51 -11.92
N ALA A 517 -7.53 18.02 -12.59
CA ALA A 517 -8.47 19.01 -12.04
C ALA A 517 -9.35 18.42 -10.92
N ASN A 518 -9.61 17.11 -10.94
CA ASN A 518 -10.41 16.41 -9.93
C ASN A 518 -9.55 15.70 -8.87
N TRP A 519 -8.22 15.73 -8.98
CA TRP A 519 -7.34 15.18 -7.95
C TRP A 519 -7.35 16.07 -6.71
N GLY A 520 -7.80 15.53 -5.60
CA GLY A 520 -8.15 16.29 -4.39
C GLY A 520 -7.00 16.59 -3.43
N ALA A 521 -5.74 16.52 -3.87
CA ALA A 521 -4.56 16.80 -3.04
C ALA A 521 -3.35 17.23 -3.87
N ASN A 522 -2.36 17.84 -3.23
CA ASN A 522 -1.07 18.15 -3.86
C ASN A 522 -0.16 16.93 -4.02
N HIS A 523 -0.40 15.86 -3.24
CA HIS A 523 0.38 14.63 -3.28
C HIS A 523 -0.42 13.44 -3.82
N GLY A 524 0.31 12.45 -4.33
CA GLY A 524 -0.16 11.13 -4.71
C GLY A 524 0.94 10.10 -4.50
N SER A 525 0.56 8.87 -4.14
CA SER A 525 1.47 7.73 -4.13
C SER A 525 1.36 6.98 -5.44
N LEU A 526 2.49 6.57 -6.02
CA LEU A 526 2.51 5.75 -7.23
C LEU A 526 2.96 4.33 -6.88
N THR A 527 2.12 3.35 -7.20
CA THR A 527 2.41 1.92 -6.99
C THR A 527 2.38 1.17 -8.31
N TYR A 528 3.31 0.24 -8.49
CA TYR A 528 3.40 -0.58 -9.69
C TYR A 528 2.18 -1.50 -9.84
N GLY A 529 1.66 -1.59 -11.05
CA GLY A 529 0.51 -2.40 -11.44
C GLY A 529 -0.81 -1.61 -11.47
N HIS A 530 -1.78 -2.13 -12.20
CA HIS A 530 -3.18 -1.71 -12.14
C HIS A 530 -3.85 -2.46 -10.99
N ILE A 531 -3.80 -1.87 -9.80
CA ILE A 531 -4.28 -2.48 -8.54
C ILE A 531 -5.58 -1.84 -8.04
N GLY A 532 -6.22 -1.04 -8.86
CA GLY A 532 -7.43 -0.30 -8.47
C GLY A 532 -8.53 -1.20 -7.94
N LYS A 533 -8.75 -2.36 -8.56
CA LYS A 533 -9.74 -3.33 -8.10
C LYS A 533 -9.45 -3.90 -6.71
N ASP A 534 -8.18 -4.15 -6.38
CA ASP A 534 -7.77 -4.61 -5.05
C ASP A 534 -7.88 -3.48 -4.02
N LEU A 535 -7.50 -2.25 -4.39
CA LEU A 535 -7.65 -1.06 -3.54
C LEU A 535 -9.12 -0.78 -3.17
N ILE A 536 -10.05 -0.90 -4.12
CA ILE A 536 -11.48 -0.72 -3.87
C ILE A 536 -12.00 -1.80 -2.92
N THR A 537 -11.54 -3.04 -3.10
CA THR A 537 -11.88 -4.15 -2.19
C THR A 537 -11.31 -3.89 -0.78
N LEU A 538 -10.05 -3.48 -0.65
CA LEU A 538 -9.42 -3.12 0.61
C LEU A 538 -10.16 -1.95 1.29
N ALA A 539 -10.45 -0.89 0.56
CA ALA A 539 -11.17 0.28 1.06
C ALA A 539 -12.55 -0.10 1.62
N SER A 540 -13.28 -0.98 0.92
CA SER A 540 -14.58 -1.46 1.39
C SER A 540 -14.48 -2.31 2.68
N MET A 541 -13.40 -3.10 2.85
CA MET A 541 -13.11 -3.81 4.11
C MET A 541 -12.85 -2.85 5.26
N LEU A 542 -12.10 -1.78 5.00
CA LEU A 542 -11.79 -0.71 5.95
C LEU A 542 -12.94 0.29 6.13
N ARG A 543 -14.00 0.15 5.33
CA ARG A 543 -15.18 1.04 5.33
C ARG A 543 -14.80 2.47 4.97
N ILE A 544 -13.90 2.61 4.01
CA ILE A 544 -13.45 3.87 3.40
C ILE A 544 -14.10 3.98 2.03
N PRO A 545 -14.97 4.98 1.77
CA PRO A 545 -15.56 5.16 0.44
C PRO A 545 -14.51 5.59 -0.58
N VAL A 546 -14.73 5.19 -1.84
CA VAL A 546 -13.87 5.59 -2.97
C VAL A 546 -14.56 6.70 -3.74
N SER A 547 -13.90 7.86 -3.91
CA SER A 547 -14.47 9.05 -4.54
C SER A 547 -14.05 9.24 -5.99
N LEU A 548 -12.95 8.64 -6.40
CA LEU A 548 -12.39 8.80 -7.74
C LEU A 548 -11.69 7.51 -8.15
N HIS A 549 -12.12 6.87 -9.25
CA HIS A 549 -11.45 5.73 -9.85
C HIS A 549 -11.80 5.56 -11.34
N ASN A 550 -10.94 4.83 -12.07
CA ASN A 550 -11.15 4.43 -13.46
C ASN A 550 -11.19 2.91 -13.65
N VAL A 551 -11.51 2.19 -12.58
CA VAL A 551 -11.74 0.73 -12.60
C VAL A 551 -13.12 0.46 -13.20
N ALA A 552 -13.23 -0.57 -14.05
CA ALA A 552 -14.52 -0.96 -14.66
C ALA A 552 -15.49 -1.51 -13.61
N ASP A 553 -16.78 -1.24 -13.80
CA ASP A 553 -17.82 -1.66 -12.85
C ASP A 553 -17.86 -3.18 -12.65
N ASP A 554 -17.60 -3.96 -13.68
CA ASP A 554 -17.56 -5.43 -13.63
C ASP A 554 -16.41 -5.99 -12.79
N ASP A 555 -15.36 -5.20 -12.56
CA ASP A 555 -14.20 -5.55 -11.74
C ASP A 555 -14.38 -5.21 -10.25
N LEU A 556 -15.44 -4.51 -9.89
CA LEU A 556 -15.69 -4.07 -8.52
C LEU A 556 -16.14 -5.28 -7.66
N TYR A 557 -15.44 -5.47 -6.53
CA TYR A 557 -15.77 -6.49 -5.55
C TYR A 557 -15.86 -5.87 -4.15
N ARG A 558 -17.08 -5.83 -3.65
CA ARG A 558 -17.46 -5.16 -2.39
C ARG A 558 -18.32 -6.10 -1.53
N PRO A 559 -18.49 -5.82 -0.23
CA PRO A 559 -19.44 -6.56 0.60
C PRO A 559 -20.83 -6.59 -0.04
N HIS A 560 -21.50 -7.73 0.01
CA HIS A 560 -22.79 -7.95 -0.65
C HIS A 560 -23.84 -6.90 -0.28
N ALA A 561 -23.87 -6.47 0.98
CA ALA A 561 -24.82 -5.48 1.47
C ALA A 561 -24.68 -4.09 0.81
N TRP A 562 -23.53 -3.75 0.19
CA TRP A 562 -23.35 -2.47 -0.50
C TRP A 562 -24.37 -2.26 -1.62
N ALA A 563 -24.81 -3.33 -2.30
CA ALA A 563 -25.83 -3.27 -3.34
C ALA A 563 -27.17 -2.70 -2.84
N SER A 564 -27.49 -2.88 -1.55
CA SER A 564 -28.71 -2.33 -0.93
C SER A 564 -28.67 -0.80 -0.78
N PHE A 565 -27.48 -0.19 -0.87
CA PHE A 565 -27.30 1.25 -0.77
C PHE A 565 -27.31 1.98 -2.11
N GLY A 566 -27.45 1.26 -3.22
CA GLY A 566 -27.60 1.79 -4.59
C GLY A 566 -26.75 1.04 -5.60
N THR A 567 -27.42 0.40 -6.57
CA THR A 567 -26.74 -0.40 -7.62
C THR A 567 -26.36 0.41 -8.85
N LYS A 568 -27.06 1.53 -9.11
CA LYS A 568 -26.84 2.36 -10.30
C LYS A 568 -25.65 3.31 -10.19
N GLU A 569 -25.24 3.61 -8.97
CA GLU A 569 -24.16 4.54 -8.66
C GLU A 569 -23.29 3.93 -7.57
N PRO A 570 -22.31 3.06 -7.92
CA PRO A 570 -21.49 2.33 -6.94
C PRO A 570 -20.73 3.24 -5.97
N GLU A 571 -20.23 4.39 -6.43
CA GLU A 571 -19.54 5.37 -5.57
C GLU A 571 -20.48 5.96 -4.51
N SER A 572 -21.70 6.32 -4.91
CA SER A 572 -22.71 6.80 -3.96
C SER A 572 -23.12 5.71 -2.96
N ALA A 573 -23.16 4.44 -3.39
CA ALA A 573 -23.40 3.31 -2.51
C ALA A 573 -22.29 3.15 -1.47
N ASP A 574 -21.02 3.32 -1.84
CA ASP A 574 -19.89 3.27 -0.91
C ASP A 574 -20.04 4.30 0.22
N TYR A 575 -20.34 5.55 -0.10
CA TYR A 575 -20.54 6.60 0.90
C TYR A 575 -21.65 6.26 1.90
N ARG A 576 -22.80 5.82 1.40
CA ARG A 576 -23.94 5.46 2.25
C ARG A 576 -23.67 4.22 3.10
N ALA A 577 -23.08 3.19 2.53
CA ALA A 577 -22.74 1.96 3.24
C ALA A 577 -21.68 2.23 4.32
N CYS A 578 -20.60 2.92 3.99
CA CYS A 578 -19.56 3.26 4.95
C CYS A 578 -20.09 4.12 6.10
N ALA A 579 -20.95 5.10 5.82
CA ALA A 579 -21.60 5.90 6.86
C ALA A 579 -22.53 5.06 7.75
N ALA A 580 -23.28 4.10 7.18
CA ALA A 580 -24.22 3.25 7.93
C ALA A 580 -23.51 2.25 8.84
N TYR A 581 -22.41 1.64 8.36
CA TYR A 581 -21.66 0.63 9.13
C TYR A 581 -20.62 1.24 10.06
N GLY A 582 -20.14 2.44 9.78
CA GLY A 582 -19.07 3.10 10.54
C GLY A 582 -17.69 2.42 10.41
N PRO A 583 -16.68 2.88 11.16
CA PRO A 583 -15.32 2.33 11.11
C PRO A 583 -15.23 0.86 11.53
N LEU A 584 -14.19 0.16 11.05
CA LEU A 584 -14.01 -1.29 11.30
C LEU A 584 -13.74 -1.61 12.78
N TYR A 585 -13.01 -0.75 13.49
CA TYR A 585 -12.54 -0.99 14.87
C TYR A 585 -13.25 -0.10 15.91
N ARG A 586 -14.46 0.35 15.62
CA ARG A 586 -15.27 1.16 16.54
C ARG A 586 -16.39 0.37 17.20
#